data_1e3a7952593de0839a63eaf9c0f76627
#
_entry.id   1e3a7952593de0839a63eaf9c0f76627
#
_cell.length_a   1.000
_cell.length_b   1.000
_cell.length_c   1.000
_cell.angle_alpha   90.00
_cell.angle_beta   90.00
_cell.angle_gamma   90.00
#
_symmetry.space_group_name_H-M   'P 1'
#
loop_
_entity.id
_entity.type
_entity.pdbx_description
1 polymer ?
#
loop_
_entity_poly.entity_id
_entity_poly.type
_entity_poly.pdbx_seq_one_letter_code
_entity_poly.pdbx_strand_id
1 'polypeptide(L)'
;YANNELTTVTVYPDTAGDLVTFTFLSFETEANYDEIWVYDGPDTNATVILDEYSGSTIPDPITSSHPTGALTFVFDSDGSSTRSGYEILTSCAPAPTCLQVSDLVVSTATGSTADISWTANNGETVWEYVIQSQGTGTPTTDGIEITSNPYTITGLDSATDYEVFVRAVCNATDSSTWRGPVNFTTSYACGDTLYDSGGATGDYANNELTTVTVYPDTAGDLVTFTFL
;
A
#
# COMPACT_ATOMS: atom_id res chain seq x y z
N TYR A 1 25.80 -20.58 3.09
CA TYR A 1 26.90 -19.74 2.59
C TYR A 1 28.16 -19.94 3.42
N ALA A 2 29.30 -19.46 2.90
CA ALA A 2 30.58 -19.54 3.58
C ALA A 2 30.94 -18.19 4.25
N ASN A 3 31.88 -18.22 5.20
CA ASN A 3 32.48 -17.01 5.76
C ASN A 3 33.34 -16.28 4.72
N ASN A 4 33.34 -14.95 4.76
CA ASN A 4 34.05 -14.06 3.83
C ASN A 4 33.64 -14.30 2.35
N GLU A 5 32.37 -14.57 2.14
CA GLU A 5 31.79 -14.67 0.80
C GLU A 5 31.36 -13.29 0.31
N LEU A 6 31.76 -12.94 -0.92
CA LEU A 6 31.29 -11.78 -1.63
C LEU A 6 30.76 -12.23 -2.98
N THR A 7 29.45 -12.13 -3.16
CA THR A 7 28.77 -12.53 -4.40
C THR A 7 28.07 -11.33 -5.00
N THR A 8 28.27 -11.12 -6.29
CA THR A 8 27.54 -10.11 -7.08
C THR A 8 26.95 -10.78 -8.30
N VAL A 9 25.64 -10.68 -8.47
CA VAL A 9 24.90 -11.23 -9.62
C VAL A 9 24.00 -10.17 -10.21
N THR A 10 24.13 -9.95 -11.53
CA THR A 10 23.18 -9.13 -12.28
C THR A 10 22.33 -10.02 -13.16
N VAL A 11 21.02 -9.86 -13.07
CA VAL A 11 20.04 -10.56 -13.92
C VAL A 11 19.44 -9.54 -14.88
N TYR A 12 19.46 -9.90 -16.16
CA TYR A 12 18.81 -9.13 -17.24
C TYR A 12 17.59 -9.88 -17.73
N PRO A 13 16.55 -9.19 -18.19
CA PRO A 13 15.44 -9.87 -18.85
C PRO A 13 15.87 -10.44 -20.21
N ASP A 14 15.32 -11.60 -20.56
CA ASP A 14 15.57 -12.25 -21.84
C ASP A 14 14.95 -11.49 -23.03
N THR A 15 13.88 -10.77 -22.77
CA THR A 15 13.15 -9.97 -23.78
C THR A 15 13.33 -8.48 -23.46
N ALA A 16 13.67 -7.70 -24.49
CA ALA A 16 13.79 -6.25 -24.32
C ALA A 16 12.44 -5.63 -23.94
N GLY A 17 12.43 -4.84 -22.87
CA GLY A 17 11.23 -4.22 -22.32
C GLY A 17 10.56 -5.01 -21.18
N ASP A 18 11.00 -6.24 -20.92
CA ASP A 18 10.60 -6.97 -19.73
C ASP A 18 11.36 -6.46 -18.50
N LEU A 19 10.81 -6.71 -17.33
CA LEU A 19 11.37 -6.38 -16.03
C LEU A 19 11.69 -7.64 -15.25
N VAL A 20 12.87 -7.68 -14.62
CA VAL A 20 13.27 -8.75 -13.70
C VAL A 20 12.58 -8.55 -12.36
N THR A 21 12.10 -9.66 -11.77
CA THR A 21 11.61 -9.72 -10.39
C THR A 21 12.41 -10.75 -9.61
N PHE A 22 12.88 -10.38 -8.41
CA PHE A 22 13.43 -11.27 -7.40
C PHE A 22 12.34 -11.60 -6.38
N THR A 23 12.04 -12.90 -6.22
CA THR A 23 11.13 -13.39 -5.17
C THR A 23 11.95 -14.24 -4.21
N PHE A 24 12.07 -13.82 -2.97
CA PHE A 24 12.79 -14.56 -1.93
C PHE A 24 11.92 -15.71 -1.45
N LEU A 25 12.38 -16.94 -1.66
CA LEU A 25 11.71 -18.17 -1.20
C LEU A 25 12.13 -18.53 0.22
N SER A 26 13.38 -18.23 0.58
CA SER A 26 13.91 -18.33 1.93
C SER A 26 14.97 -17.27 2.17
N PHE A 27 15.14 -16.84 3.43
CA PHE A 27 16.14 -15.87 3.82
C PHE A 27 16.52 -16.03 5.30
N GLU A 28 17.80 -16.26 5.56
CA GLU A 28 18.38 -16.26 6.91
C GLU A 28 19.87 -15.96 6.84
N THR A 29 20.28 -14.81 7.35
CA THR A 29 21.68 -14.39 7.48
C THR A 29 22.01 -14.01 8.92
N GLU A 30 23.29 -13.85 9.25
CA GLU A 30 23.65 -13.29 10.55
C GLU A 30 23.27 -11.81 10.62
N ALA A 31 22.39 -11.47 11.56
CA ALA A 31 21.85 -10.13 11.67
C ALA A 31 22.94 -9.08 11.94
N ASN A 32 22.98 -8.03 11.14
CA ASN A 32 23.91 -6.89 11.17
C ASN A 32 25.39 -7.25 10.85
N TYR A 33 25.64 -8.40 10.25
CA TYR A 33 27.01 -8.83 9.90
C TYR A 33 27.07 -9.42 8.49
N ASP A 34 26.11 -10.27 8.11
CA ASP A 34 26.01 -10.85 6.79
C ASP A 34 24.82 -10.24 6.07
N GLU A 35 25.07 -9.48 5.03
CA GLU A 35 24.10 -8.55 4.47
C GLU A 35 23.88 -8.76 2.98
N ILE A 36 22.71 -8.37 2.51
CA ILE A 36 22.40 -8.31 1.08
C ILE A 36 22.02 -6.89 0.67
N TRP A 37 22.30 -6.59 -0.59
CA TRP A 37 21.82 -5.40 -1.30
C TRP A 37 21.12 -5.82 -2.59
N VAL A 38 20.09 -5.07 -2.96
CA VAL A 38 19.46 -5.15 -4.28
C VAL A 38 19.45 -3.77 -4.91
N TYR A 39 20.02 -3.67 -6.10
CA TYR A 39 20.09 -2.46 -6.89
C TYR A 39 19.15 -2.54 -8.09
N ASP A 40 18.41 -1.47 -8.35
CA ASP A 40 17.53 -1.32 -9.51
C ASP A 40 18.36 -0.93 -10.75
N GLY A 41 18.96 -1.90 -11.38
CA GLY A 41 19.78 -1.66 -12.55
C GLY A 41 20.90 -2.67 -12.79
N PRO A 42 21.74 -2.39 -13.78
CA PRO A 42 22.72 -3.34 -14.30
C PRO A 42 24.01 -3.46 -13.46
N ASP A 43 24.18 -2.65 -12.44
CA ASP A 43 25.37 -2.67 -11.57
C ASP A 43 25.09 -2.00 -10.21
N THR A 44 26.09 -1.97 -9.32
CA THR A 44 26.02 -1.40 -7.98
C THR A 44 26.07 0.14 -7.93
N ASN A 45 26.12 0.84 -9.07
CA ASN A 45 25.96 2.29 -9.13
C ASN A 45 24.49 2.69 -9.33
N ALA A 46 23.62 1.73 -9.59
CA ALA A 46 22.19 1.95 -9.73
C ALA A 46 21.54 2.28 -8.36
N THR A 47 20.28 2.70 -8.39
CA THR A 47 19.53 3.00 -7.18
C THR A 47 19.40 1.76 -6.30
N VAL A 48 19.78 1.86 -5.02
CA VAL A 48 19.58 0.77 -4.06
C VAL A 48 18.09 0.69 -3.69
N ILE A 49 17.53 -0.53 -3.74
CA ILE A 49 16.15 -0.83 -3.33
C ILE A 49 16.15 -1.49 -1.94
N LEU A 50 17.06 -2.44 -1.74
CA LEU A 50 17.26 -3.13 -0.47
C LEU A 50 18.70 -2.86 -0.03
N ASP A 51 18.87 -2.30 1.16
CA ASP A 51 20.13 -1.79 1.67
C ASP A 51 20.48 -2.49 3.00
N GLU A 52 21.70 -3.02 3.11
CA GLU A 52 22.23 -3.66 4.33
C GLU A 52 21.22 -4.60 5.02
N TYR A 53 20.51 -5.41 4.22
CA TYR A 53 19.43 -6.24 4.73
C TYR A 53 19.95 -7.56 5.27
N SER A 54 19.58 -7.92 6.50
CA SER A 54 20.05 -9.11 7.20
C SER A 54 19.02 -9.68 8.18
N GLY A 55 19.30 -10.85 8.74
CA GLY A 55 18.42 -11.53 9.71
C GLY A 55 17.56 -12.62 9.08
N SER A 56 16.31 -12.79 9.52
CA SER A 56 15.44 -13.91 9.12
C SER A 56 14.07 -13.52 8.55
N THR A 57 13.81 -12.24 8.36
CA THR A 57 12.58 -11.80 7.72
C THR A 57 12.75 -11.92 6.20
N ILE A 58 11.81 -12.60 5.53
CA ILE A 58 11.85 -12.73 4.08
C ILE A 58 11.46 -11.40 3.45
N PRO A 59 12.30 -10.80 2.57
CA PRO A 59 11.92 -9.58 1.85
C PRO A 59 10.72 -9.80 0.94
N ASP A 60 9.92 -8.74 0.75
CA ASP A 60 8.90 -8.72 -0.28
C ASP A 60 9.51 -8.85 -1.68
N PRO A 61 8.76 -9.34 -2.69
CA PRO A 61 9.25 -9.42 -4.05
C PRO A 61 9.69 -8.05 -4.59
N ILE A 62 10.85 -8.02 -5.24
CA ILE A 62 11.45 -6.80 -5.80
C ILE A 62 11.43 -6.88 -7.32
N THR A 63 10.77 -5.93 -7.98
CA THR A 63 10.72 -5.82 -9.45
C THR A 63 11.51 -4.57 -9.89
N SER A 64 12.30 -4.72 -10.96
CA SER A 64 13.03 -3.59 -11.54
C SER A 64 12.09 -2.52 -12.09
N SER A 65 12.48 -1.26 -11.93
CA SER A 65 11.91 -0.10 -12.63
C SER A 65 12.92 0.56 -13.56
N HIS A 66 14.14 0.03 -13.61
CA HIS A 66 15.22 0.56 -14.44
C HIS A 66 14.93 0.33 -15.94
N PRO A 67 15.31 1.27 -16.84
CA PRO A 67 15.07 1.12 -18.29
C PRO A 67 15.66 -0.13 -18.95
N THR A 68 16.68 -0.75 -18.34
CA THR A 68 17.23 -2.03 -18.80
C THR A 68 16.43 -3.24 -18.34
N GLY A 69 15.49 -3.06 -17.39
CA GLY A 69 14.76 -4.13 -16.72
C GLY A 69 15.61 -4.99 -15.78
N ALA A 70 16.88 -4.68 -15.58
CA ALA A 70 17.83 -5.49 -14.80
C ALA A 70 17.75 -5.21 -13.31
N LEU A 71 18.07 -6.24 -12.49
CA LEU A 71 18.37 -6.11 -11.07
C LEU A 71 19.77 -6.65 -10.77
N THR A 72 20.49 -6.00 -9.88
CA THR A 72 21.78 -6.48 -9.36
C THR A 72 21.65 -6.82 -7.87
N PHE A 73 22.00 -8.04 -7.53
CA PHE A 73 22.04 -8.58 -6.17
C PHE A 73 23.48 -8.65 -5.68
N VAL A 74 23.72 -8.25 -4.45
CA VAL A 74 25.00 -8.40 -3.76
C VAL A 74 24.76 -9.11 -2.42
N PHE A 75 25.63 -10.04 -2.08
CA PHE A 75 25.72 -10.65 -0.76
C PHE A 75 27.14 -10.53 -0.25
N ASP A 76 27.31 -10.09 0.98
CA ASP A 76 28.59 -10.00 1.68
C ASP A 76 28.46 -10.65 3.07
N SER A 77 29.37 -11.54 3.42
CA SER A 77 29.42 -12.19 4.73
C SER A 77 30.76 -11.97 5.41
N ASP A 78 30.70 -11.81 6.74
CA ASP A 78 31.89 -11.63 7.56
C ASP A 78 32.68 -12.94 7.81
N GLY A 79 33.59 -12.92 8.77
CA GLY A 79 34.51 -14.05 9.07
C GLY A 79 33.93 -15.13 9.96
N SER A 80 32.65 -15.09 10.37
CA SER A 80 32.07 -16.00 11.37
C SER A 80 30.57 -16.22 11.21
N SER A 81 30.02 -17.23 11.87
CA SER A 81 28.58 -17.40 12.16
C SER A 81 27.65 -17.54 10.95
N THR A 82 27.93 -18.48 10.06
CA THR A 82 27.07 -18.77 8.90
C THR A 82 25.63 -19.20 9.27
N ARG A 83 24.67 -18.92 8.39
CA ARG A 83 23.25 -19.32 8.47
C ARG A 83 22.84 -20.09 7.21
N SER A 84 21.53 -20.40 7.08
CA SER A 84 20.98 -21.12 5.92
C SER A 84 21.11 -20.34 4.59
N GLY A 85 21.22 -19.02 4.65
CA GLY A 85 21.39 -18.16 3.48
C GLY A 85 20.06 -17.79 2.82
N TYR A 86 20.06 -17.74 1.50
CA TYR A 86 18.91 -17.27 0.72
C TYR A 86 18.63 -18.19 -0.47
N GLU A 87 17.37 -18.21 -0.86
CA GLU A 87 16.91 -18.79 -2.11
C GLU A 87 16.06 -17.74 -2.82
N ILE A 88 16.46 -17.36 -4.04
CA ILE A 88 15.80 -16.32 -4.83
C ILE A 88 15.34 -16.92 -6.15
N LEU A 89 14.03 -16.88 -6.39
CA LEU A 89 13.44 -17.15 -7.69
C LEU A 89 13.51 -15.87 -8.53
N THR A 90 14.09 -15.96 -9.72
CA THR A 90 14.09 -14.89 -10.70
C THR A 90 13.00 -15.13 -11.74
N SER A 91 12.25 -14.10 -12.08
CA SER A 91 11.26 -14.13 -13.16
C SER A 91 11.34 -12.85 -13.97
N CYS A 92 10.85 -12.91 -15.22
CA CYS A 92 10.77 -11.75 -16.12
C CYS A 92 9.35 -11.63 -16.65
N ALA A 93 8.84 -10.39 -16.70
CA ALA A 93 7.54 -10.09 -17.25
C ALA A 93 7.57 -8.74 -17.98
N PRO A 94 6.71 -8.53 -19.00
CA PRO A 94 6.56 -7.23 -19.63
C PRO A 94 6.32 -6.13 -18.61
N ALA A 95 6.93 -4.97 -18.82
CA ALA A 95 6.65 -3.79 -18.00
C ALA A 95 5.13 -3.50 -18.04
N PRO A 96 4.50 -3.14 -16.90
CA PRO A 96 3.08 -2.82 -16.89
C PRO A 96 2.82 -1.62 -17.81
N THR A 97 1.88 -1.77 -18.74
CA THR A 97 1.47 -0.70 -19.67
C THR A 97 0.56 0.31 -18.98
N CYS A 98 -0.06 -0.08 -17.88
CA CYS A 98 -0.88 0.76 -17.02
C CYS A 98 -0.30 0.81 -15.61
N LEU A 99 0.32 1.95 -15.25
CA LEU A 99 0.98 2.12 -13.96
C LEU A 99 -0.04 2.34 -12.85
N GLN A 100 0.23 1.76 -11.68
CA GLN A 100 -0.57 2.01 -10.49
C GLN A 100 -0.43 3.48 -10.06
N VAL A 101 -1.52 4.09 -9.59
CA VAL A 101 -1.48 5.41 -8.96
C VAL A 101 -0.65 5.39 -7.67
N SER A 102 -0.08 6.52 -7.28
CA SER A 102 0.63 6.68 -6.00
C SER A 102 -0.05 7.69 -5.09
N ASP A 103 0.41 7.79 -3.86
CA ASP A 103 0.02 8.80 -2.86
C ASP A 103 -1.51 8.91 -2.64
N LEU A 104 -2.23 7.77 -2.72
CA LEU A 104 -3.67 7.75 -2.39
C LEU A 104 -3.85 8.16 -0.93
N VAL A 105 -4.66 9.19 -0.73
CA VAL A 105 -5.01 9.72 0.60
C VAL A 105 -6.50 10.03 0.69
N VAL A 106 -7.05 9.94 1.90
CA VAL A 106 -8.34 10.52 2.29
C VAL A 106 -8.04 11.80 3.06
N SER A 107 -8.39 12.94 2.50
CA SER A 107 -8.07 14.26 3.06
C SER A 107 -9.14 14.76 4.05
N THR A 108 -10.40 14.41 3.79
CA THR A 108 -11.55 14.81 4.62
C THR A 108 -12.56 13.67 4.64
N ALA A 109 -13.12 13.37 5.81
CA ALA A 109 -14.27 12.47 5.93
C ALA A 109 -15.33 13.15 6.81
N THR A 110 -16.56 13.21 6.29
CA THR A 110 -17.75 13.70 7.02
C THR A 110 -18.63 12.52 7.41
N GLY A 111 -19.84 12.78 7.89
CA GLY A 111 -20.82 11.73 8.20
C GLY A 111 -21.34 10.96 6.97
N SER A 112 -21.19 11.52 5.76
CA SER A 112 -21.76 10.92 4.54
C SER A 112 -20.86 11.02 3.31
N THR A 113 -19.69 11.64 3.43
CA THR A 113 -18.76 11.85 2.30
C THR A 113 -17.31 11.61 2.68
N ALA A 114 -16.45 11.35 1.69
CA ALA A 114 -15.00 11.32 1.84
C ALA A 114 -14.33 11.90 0.60
N ASP A 115 -13.37 12.80 0.80
CA ASP A 115 -12.56 13.36 -0.27
C ASP A 115 -11.27 12.54 -0.43
N ILE A 116 -11.07 11.98 -1.63
CA ILE A 116 -9.89 11.21 -1.99
C ILE A 116 -9.07 11.93 -3.06
N SER A 117 -7.75 11.76 -2.99
CA SER A 117 -6.82 12.22 -4.01
C SER A 117 -5.62 11.29 -4.14
N TRP A 118 -4.98 11.31 -5.31
CA TRP A 118 -3.84 10.45 -5.63
C TRP A 118 -2.95 11.12 -6.68
N THR A 119 -1.80 10.53 -6.95
CA THR A 119 -0.91 10.94 -8.06
C THR A 119 -1.10 9.99 -9.25
N ALA A 120 -1.41 10.56 -10.41
CA ALA A 120 -1.44 9.85 -11.69
C ALA A 120 -0.01 9.61 -12.19
N ASN A 121 0.34 8.37 -12.56
CA ASN A 121 1.72 8.02 -12.92
C ASN A 121 1.94 7.77 -14.41
N ASN A 122 0.89 7.79 -15.23
CA ASN A 122 0.95 7.49 -16.66
C ASN A 122 0.17 8.51 -17.54
N GLY A 123 -0.20 9.66 -16.96
CA GLY A 123 -0.98 10.67 -17.63
C GLY A 123 -2.43 10.24 -17.93
N GLU A 124 -2.92 9.23 -17.26
CA GLU A 124 -4.29 8.76 -17.31
C GLU A 124 -5.28 9.83 -16.82
N THR A 125 -6.49 9.80 -17.34
CA THR A 125 -7.58 10.71 -17.01
C THR A 125 -8.85 9.97 -16.56
N VAL A 126 -8.75 8.64 -16.47
CA VAL A 126 -9.84 7.75 -16.05
C VAL A 126 -9.30 6.84 -14.96
N TRP A 127 -10.05 6.71 -13.91
CA TRP A 127 -9.75 5.85 -12.77
C TRP A 127 -10.99 5.10 -12.32
N GLU A 128 -10.78 4.07 -11.55
CA GLU A 128 -11.83 3.40 -10.79
C GLU A 128 -11.51 3.46 -9.30
N TYR A 129 -12.56 3.58 -8.48
CA TYR A 129 -12.44 3.41 -7.04
C TYR A 129 -13.38 2.32 -6.52
N VAL A 130 -12.97 1.70 -5.42
CA VAL A 130 -13.80 0.82 -4.60
C VAL A 130 -13.78 1.35 -3.18
N ILE A 131 -14.97 1.46 -2.57
CA ILE A 131 -15.19 1.75 -1.16
C ILE A 131 -15.92 0.56 -0.55
N GLN A 132 -15.45 0.07 0.58
CA GLN A 132 -16.01 -1.10 1.25
C GLN A 132 -15.71 -1.06 2.74
N SER A 133 -16.33 -1.95 3.52
CA SER A 133 -16.04 -2.07 4.96
C SER A 133 -14.58 -2.43 5.19
N GLN A 134 -13.96 -1.80 6.18
CA GLN A 134 -12.56 -2.04 6.54
C GLN A 134 -12.29 -3.53 6.81
N GLY A 135 -11.19 -4.03 6.27
CA GLY A 135 -10.75 -5.42 6.43
C GLY A 135 -11.34 -6.40 5.41
N THR A 136 -12.05 -5.92 4.38
CA THR A 136 -12.55 -6.75 3.28
C THR A 136 -11.40 -7.23 2.38
N GLY A 137 -10.34 -6.42 2.23
CA GLY A 137 -9.15 -6.74 1.45
C GLY A 137 -9.20 -6.22 0.00
N THR A 138 -8.18 -6.57 -0.78
CA THR A 138 -8.04 -6.06 -2.16
C THR A 138 -9.23 -6.43 -3.04
N PRO A 139 -9.83 -5.46 -3.75
CA PRO A 139 -10.97 -5.72 -4.64
C PRO A 139 -10.63 -6.74 -5.74
N THR A 140 -11.57 -7.64 -6.02
CA THR A 140 -11.48 -8.65 -7.09
C THR A 140 -12.38 -8.35 -8.28
N THR A 141 -13.18 -7.30 -8.19
CA THR A 141 -14.12 -6.83 -9.23
C THR A 141 -13.76 -5.42 -9.67
N ASP A 142 -14.33 -4.99 -10.80
CA ASP A 142 -14.23 -3.61 -11.25
C ASP A 142 -14.85 -2.65 -10.24
N GLY A 143 -14.35 -1.42 -10.21
CA GLY A 143 -14.81 -0.35 -9.36
C GLY A 143 -15.81 0.58 -10.06
N ILE A 144 -16.05 1.73 -9.43
CA ILE A 144 -16.83 2.82 -10.01
C ILE A 144 -15.88 3.73 -10.79
N GLU A 145 -16.14 3.89 -12.09
CA GLU A 145 -15.35 4.77 -12.96
C GLU A 145 -15.53 6.25 -12.60
N ILE A 146 -14.42 6.98 -12.56
CA ILE A 146 -14.34 8.41 -12.28
C ILE A 146 -13.29 9.08 -13.18
N THR A 147 -13.49 10.38 -13.44
CA THR A 147 -12.63 11.19 -14.32
C THR A 147 -12.11 12.46 -13.67
N SER A 148 -12.33 12.63 -12.36
CA SER A 148 -11.83 13.76 -11.58
C SER A 148 -10.90 13.29 -10.46
N ASN A 149 -9.84 14.04 -10.24
CA ASN A 149 -8.90 13.90 -9.13
C ASN A 149 -8.54 15.33 -8.65
N PRO A 150 -8.88 15.71 -7.41
CA PRO A 150 -9.53 14.90 -6.37
C PRO A 150 -11.00 14.54 -6.68
N TYR A 151 -11.52 13.54 -5.92
CA TYR A 151 -12.89 13.06 -6.04
C TYR A 151 -13.57 12.97 -4.67
N THR A 152 -14.85 13.37 -4.61
CA THR A 152 -15.67 13.23 -3.40
C THR A 152 -16.58 12.01 -3.51
N ILE A 153 -16.33 11.01 -2.68
CA ILE A 153 -17.23 9.86 -2.48
C ILE A 153 -18.41 10.34 -1.65
N THR A 154 -19.62 9.96 -2.04
CA THR A 154 -20.87 10.37 -1.35
C THR A 154 -21.72 9.15 -1.00
N GLY A 155 -22.69 9.34 -0.08
CA GLY A 155 -23.63 8.28 0.30
C GLY A 155 -23.03 7.26 1.27
N LEU A 156 -22.04 7.66 2.05
CA LEU A 156 -21.47 6.84 3.10
C LEU A 156 -22.38 6.84 4.34
N ASP A 157 -22.33 5.76 5.10
CA ASP A 157 -22.95 5.68 6.42
C ASP A 157 -22.05 6.40 7.43
N SER A 158 -22.66 7.10 8.40
CA SER A 158 -21.94 7.79 9.47
C SER A 158 -21.32 6.83 10.48
N ALA A 159 -20.31 7.31 11.22
CA ALA A 159 -19.60 6.56 12.26
C ALA A 159 -19.17 5.14 11.82
N THR A 160 -18.79 4.99 10.55
CA THR A 160 -18.51 3.70 9.92
C THR A 160 -17.08 3.63 9.42
N ASP A 161 -16.43 2.49 9.65
CA ASP A 161 -15.06 2.21 9.21
C ASP A 161 -15.04 1.69 7.78
N TYR A 162 -14.32 2.40 6.93
CA TYR A 162 -14.16 2.09 5.51
C TYR A 162 -12.71 1.88 5.12
N GLU A 163 -12.53 1.17 4.03
CA GLU A 163 -11.29 1.15 3.25
C GLU A 163 -11.58 1.53 1.81
N VAL A 164 -10.68 2.33 1.22
CA VAL A 164 -10.77 2.78 -0.17
C VAL A 164 -9.57 2.32 -0.97
N PHE A 165 -9.85 1.96 -2.23
CA PHE A 165 -8.86 1.60 -3.24
C PHE A 165 -9.11 2.44 -4.49
N VAL A 166 -8.03 2.75 -5.22
CA VAL A 166 -8.07 3.42 -6.53
C VAL A 166 -7.15 2.69 -7.50
N ARG A 167 -7.55 2.55 -8.76
CA ARG A 167 -6.68 2.11 -9.85
C ARG A 167 -6.81 3.00 -11.07
N ALA A 168 -5.77 3.06 -11.89
CA ALA A 168 -5.79 3.70 -13.19
C ALA A 168 -6.52 2.81 -14.23
N VAL A 169 -7.23 3.44 -15.16
CA VAL A 169 -7.81 2.80 -16.35
C VAL A 169 -7.15 3.42 -17.57
N CYS A 170 -6.24 2.68 -18.20
CA CYS A 170 -5.47 3.15 -19.35
C CYS A 170 -6.21 2.97 -20.66
N ASN A 171 -7.01 1.92 -20.77
CA ASN A 171 -7.96 1.68 -21.86
C ASN A 171 -9.00 0.62 -21.45
N ALA A 172 -9.94 0.27 -22.34
CA ALA A 172 -11.05 -0.64 -22.02
C ALA A 172 -10.65 -2.06 -21.60
N THR A 173 -9.41 -2.47 -21.80
CA THR A 173 -8.90 -3.81 -21.48
C THR A 173 -7.64 -3.77 -20.61
N ASP A 174 -7.18 -2.59 -20.21
CA ASP A 174 -5.94 -2.42 -19.47
C ASP A 174 -6.13 -1.44 -18.30
N SER A 175 -6.10 -1.98 -17.11
CA SER A 175 -6.19 -1.26 -15.85
C SER A 175 -5.01 -1.65 -14.95
N SER A 176 -4.56 -0.72 -14.13
CA SER A 176 -3.50 -1.00 -13.16
C SER A 176 -3.99 -1.92 -12.04
N THR A 177 -3.05 -2.40 -11.23
CA THR A 177 -3.39 -2.97 -9.92
C THR A 177 -3.98 -1.90 -9.00
N TRP A 178 -4.74 -2.35 -7.98
CA TRP A 178 -5.34 -1.48 -6.97
C TRP A 178 -4.30 -0.86 -6.04
N ARG A 179 -4.36 0.46 -5.85
CA ARG A 179 -3.67 1.18 -4.77
C ARG A 179 -4.59 1.27 -3.57
N GLY A 180 -4.12 0.91 -2.41
CA GLY A 180 -4.86 0.84 -1.15
C GLY A 180 -4.46 -0.40 -0.36
N PRO A 181 -5.15 -0.72 0.76
CA PRO A 181 -6.23 0.09 1.32
C PRO A 181 -5.74 1.40 1.95
N VAL A 182 -6.57 2.45 1.87
CA VAL A 182 -6.49 3.59 2.76
C VAL A 182 -7.71 3.54 3.68
N ASN A 183 -7.46 3.34 4.96
CA ASN A 183 -8.51 3.20 5.98
C ASN A 183 -8.92 4.56 6.52
N PHE A 184 -10.21 4.74 6.75
CA PHE A 184 -10.77 5.92 7.40
C PHE A 184 -12.10 5.60 8.07
N THR A 185 -12.49 6.46 9.00
CA THR A 185 -13.82 6.40 9.66
C THR A 185 -14.58 7.66 9.31
N THR A 186 -15.85 7.53 8.92
CA THR A 186 -16.75 8.68 8.75
C THR A 186 -17.09 9.29 10.10
N SER A 187 -17.31 10.60 10.10
CA SER A 187 -17.76 11.31 11.32
C SER A 187 -19.18 10.91 11.71
N TYR A 188 -19.55 11.16 12.94
CA TYR A 188 -20.94 11.14 13.35
C TYR A 188 -21.74 12.24 12.62
N ALA A 189 -22.97 11.93 12.27
CA ALA A 189 -23.92 12.84 11.62
C ALA A 189 -25.07 13.24 12.55
N CYS A 190 -25.88 14.18 12.13
CA CYS A 190 -27.10 14.52 12.85
C CYS A 190 -28.10 13.35 12.83
N GLY A 191 -28.60 12.99 14.00
CA GLY A 191 -29.49 11.83 14.18
C GLY A 191 -28.79 10.58 14.71
N ASP A 192 -27.47 10.55 14.72
CA ASP A 192 -26.73 9.45 15.32
C ASP A 192 -26.87 9.45 16.84
N THR A 193 -26.74 8.26 17.45
CA THR A 193 -26.66 8.09 18.89
C THR A 193 -25.22 7.81 19.30
N LEU A 194 -24.70 8.61 20.21
CA LEU A 194 -23.36 8.43 20.76
C LEU A 194 -23.44 7.58 22.01
N TYR A 195 -22.55 6.62 22.11
CA TYR A 195 -22.39 5.77 23.29
C TYR A 195 -20.95 5.91 23.82
N ASP A 196 -20.78 5.58 25.09
CA ASP A 196 -19.49 5.25 25.67
C ASP A 196 -18.99 3.88 25.16
N SER A 197 -17.85 3.39 25.64
CA SER A 197 -17.25 2.12 25.21
C SER A 197 -18.10 0.89 25.56
N GLY A 198 -19.07 1.00 26.46
CA GLY A 198 -20.04 -0.05 26.81
C GLY A 198 -21.21 -0.14 25.84
N GLY A 199 -21.39 0.84 24.96
CA GLY A 199 -22.49 0.87 24.00
C GLY A 199 -23.85 1.07 24.66
N ALA A 200 -24.93 0.64 23.99
CA ALA A 200 -26.32 0.89 24.44
C ALA A 200 -26.70 0.19 25.76
N THR A 201 -25.96 -0.82 26.22
CA THR A 201 -26.39 -1.68 27.33
C THR A 201 -25.27 -2.11 28.28
N GLY A 202 -24.02 -1.79 27.99
CA GLY A 202 -22.88 -2.11 28.82
C GLY A 202 -22.40 -0.94 29.68
N ASP A 203 -21.46 -1.23 30.58
CA ASP A 203 -20.80 -0.19 31.38
C ASP A 203 -19.55 0.34 30.64
N TYR A 204 -19.26 1.62 30.79
CA TYR A 204 -18.06 2.23 30.23
C TYR A 204 -16.77 1.71 30.89
N ALA A 205 -15.66 1.79 30.17
CA ALA A 205 -14.35 1.35 30.65
C ALA A 205 -13.74 2.31 31.69
N ASN A 206 -12.93 1.78 32.62
CA ASN A 206 -12.19 2.62 33.56
C ASN A 206 -11.18 3.51 32.83
N ASN A 207 -11.09 4.77 33.23
CA ASN A 207 -10.20 5.78 32.64
C ASN A 207 -10.47 6.05 31.13
N GLU A 208 -11.69 5.89 30.69
CA GLU A 208 -12.08 6.22 29.32
C GLU A 208 -12.02 7.73 29.09
N LEU A 209 -11.46 8.10 27.93
CA LEU A 209 -11.48 9.44 27.38
C LEU A 209 -11.85 9.35 25.92
N THR A 210 -13.08 9.73 25.58
CA THR A 210 -13.58 9.75 24.21
C THR A 210 -13.84 11.19 23.78
N THR A 211 -13.35 11.56 22.61
CA THR A 211 -13.63 12.86 21.98
C THR A 211 -14.31 12.63 20.66
N VAL A 212 -15.50 13.18 20.50
CA VAL A 212 -16.30 13.07 19.28
C VAL A 212 -16.65 14.48 18.80
N THR A 213 -16.47 14.72 17.51
CA THR A 213 -16.92 15.96 16.86
C THR A 213 -18.06 15.62 15.90
N VAL A 214 -19.17 16.30 16.05
CA VAL A 214 -20.34 16.17 15.17
C VAL A 214 -20.51 17.47 14.40
N TYR A 215 -20.60 17.35 13.09
CA TYR A 215 -20.86 18.48 12.20
C TYR A 215 -22.33 18.44 11.72
N PRO A 216 -22.97 19.59 11.52
CA PRO A 216 -24.28 19.62 10.90
C PRO A 216 -24.17 19.16 9.42
N ASP A 217 -25.17 18.43 8.93
CA ASP A 217 -25.22 17.94 7.55
C ASP A 217 -25.43 19.08 6.54
N THR A 218 -25.96 20.19 6.98
CA THR A 218 -26.21 21.39 6.17
C THR A 218 -25.44 22.58 6.75
N ALA A 219 -24.71 23.29 5.90
CA ALA A 219 -24.00 24.49 6.32
C ALA A 219 -24.96 25.55 6.90
N GLY A 220 -24.69 26.01 8.13
CA GLY A 220 -25.50 26.99 8.86
C GLY A 220 -26.49 26.38 9.84
N ASP A 221 -26.68 25.06 9.84
CA ASP A 221 -27.45 24.38 10.86
C ASP A 221 -26.68 24.29 12.19
N LEU A 222 -27.43 24.05 13.28
CA LEU A 222 -26.89 23.90 14.63
C LEU A 222 -27.01 22.44 15.08
N VAL A 223 -25.92 21.92 15.71
CA VAL A 223 -25.96 20.63 16.36
C VAL A 223 -26.55 20.75 17.75
N THR A 224 -27.46 19.84 18.13
CA THR A 224 -28.03 19.71 19.47
C THR A 224 -27.78 18.33 20.01
N PHE A 225 -27.21 18.22 21.22
CA PHE A 225 -27.11 16.95 21.94
C PHE A 225 -28.29 16.77 22.86
N THR A 226 -28.99 15.65 22.75
CA THR A 226 -30.04 15.22 23.66
C THR A 226 -29.58 14.01 24.45
N PHE A 227 -29.56 14.13 25.77
CA PHE A 227 -29.24 13.00 26.65
C PHE A 227 -30.50 12.20 26.91
N LEU A 228 -30.45 10.87 26.68
CA LEU A 228 -31.57 9.94 26.79
C LEU A 228 -31.56 9.16 28.11
#